data_0a31e1d60f5875577c1bad340d09010c
#
_entry.id   0a31e1d60f5875577c1bad340d09010c
#
_cell.length_a   1.000
_cell.length_b   1.000
_cell.length_c   1.000
_cell.angle_alpha   90.00
_cell.angle_beta   90.00
_cell.angle_gamma   90.00
#
_symmetry.space_group_name_H-M   'P 1'
#
loop_
_entity.id
_entity.type
_entity.pdbx_description
1 polymer ?
#
loop_
_entity_poly.entity_id
_entity_poly.type
_entity_poly.pdbx_seq_one_letter_code
_entity_poly.pdbx_strand_id
1 'polypeptide(L)'
;YLGNIPYMTPGGTFVINGSERIIVSQLHRSPGVFFGQSIHANGTKLYSARIIPFKGSWIEFATDINNVMYAYIDRKKKLPVTTLLRAIGFNGDKDIIDIFGLADEIEATADNLKANEGRKLAAKVLRTWSEDFVDEDTGEVIPVERSEIYVDRGEILNEETIEKLLDTDVKTILLQKDEANVNEYAIIYNTLQKDPTNTEMEAVNYIYKQLRNSEPPD
;
A
#
# COMPACT_ATOMS: atom_id res chain seq x y z
N TYR A 1 0.20 -43.68 -5.50
CA TYR A 1 -1.18 -43.86 -5.95
C TYR A 1 -2.14 -43.00 -5.08
N LEU A 2 -2.86 -42.07 -5.72
CA LEU A 2 -3.76 -41.17 -5.02
C LEU A 2 -5.26 -41.50 -5.25
N GLY A 3 -5.56 -42.42 -6.10
CA GLY A 3 -6.92 -42.81 -6.47
C GLY A 3 -7.19 -42.84 -7.96
N ASN A 4 -8.44 -43.11 -8.34
CA ASN A 4 -8.89 -43.13 -9.71
C ASN A 4 -9.67 -41.87 -10.01
N ILE A 5 -9.44 -41.29 -11.19
CA ILE A 5 -10.20 -40.16 -11.72
C ILE A 5 -11.28 -40.72 -12.66
N PRO A 6 -12.57 -40.37 -12.49
CA PRO A 6 -13.61 -40.81 -13.41
C PRO A 6 -13.33 -40.34 -14.85
N TYR A 7 -13.53 -41.21 -15.82
CA TYR A 7 -13.39 -40.89 -17.25
C TYR A 7 -14.72 -40.35 -17.79
N MET A 8 -14.65 -39.28 -18.57
CA MET A 8 -15.84 -38.70 -19.19
C MET A 8 -16.33 -39.55 -20.35
N THR A 9 -17.61 -39.87 -20.38
CA THR A 9 -18.25 -40.58 -21.50
C THR A 9 -18.36 -39.70 -22.75
N PRO A 10 -18.58 -40.28 -23.94
CA PRO A 10 -18.81 -39.48 -25.16
C PRO A 10 -20.00 -38.52 -25.06
N GLY A 11 -20.99 -38.83 -24.20
CA GLY A 11 -22.15 -37.95 -23.91
C GLY A 11 -21.86 -36.82 -22.93
N GLY A 12 -20.62 -36.66 -22.44
CA GLY A 12 -20.28 -35.61 -21.48
C GLY A 12 -20.69 -35.93 -20.05
N THR A 13 -20.93 -37.16 -19.72
CA THR A 13 -21.35 -37.63 -18.40
C THR A 13 -20.23 -38.41 -17.72
N PHE A 14 -20.38 -38.67 -16.43
CA PHE A 14 -19.49 -39.50 -15.60
C PHE A 14 -20.32 -40.59 -14.90
N VAL A 15 -19.78 -41.77 -14.82
CA VAL A 15 -20.41 -42.86 -14.03
C VAL A 15 -19.76 -42.89 -12.66
N ILE A 16 -20.51 -42.53 -11.64
CA ILE A 16 -20.08 -42.50 -10.23
C ILE A 16 -20.95 -43.46 -9.42
N ASN A 17 -20.34 -44.46 -8.82
CA ASN A 17 -21.05 -45.51 -8.06
C ASN A 17 -22.24 -46.13 -8.84
N GLY A 18 -22.02 -46.40 -10.14
CA GLY A 18 -23.06 -46.97 -11.00
C GLY A 18 -24.13 -46.01 -11.49
N SER A 19 -24.12 -44.75 -11.07
CA SER A 19 -25.05 -43.70 -11.53
C SER A 19 -24.40 -42.79 -12.55
N GLU A 20 -25.08 -42.51 -13.64
CA GLU A 20 -24.66 -41.53 -14.62
C GLU A 20 -24.95 -40.11 -14.09
N ARG A 21 -23.91 -39.29 -14.06
CA ARG A 21 -23.95 -37.92 -13.54
C ARG A 21 -23.34 -36.95 -14.53
N ILE A 22 -23.78 -35.69 -14.47
CA ILE A 22 -23.27 -34.61 -15.27
C ILE A 22 -22.84 -33.46 -14.36
N ILE A 23 -21.77 -32.77 -14.73
CA ILE A 23 -21.35 -31.53 -14.07
C ILE A 23 -22.22 -30.39 -14.60
N VAL A 24 -22.97 -29.76 -13.72
CA VAL A 24 -23.83 -28.60 -14.06
C VAL A 24 -23.03 -27.31 -13.92
N SER A 25 -23.33 -26.32 -14.77
CA SER A 25 -22.78 -24.99 -14.67
C SER A 25 -23.21 -24.33 -13.36
N GLN A 26 -22.27 -23.70 -12.67
CA GLN A 26 -22.55 -23.01 -11.42
C GLN A 26 -22.52 -21.50 -11.66
N LEU A 27 -23.55 -20.81 -11.20
CA LEU A 27 -23.61 -19.35 -11.24
C LEU A 27 -22.62 -18.77 -10.23
N HIS A 28 -21.76 -17.89 -10.68
CA HIS A 28 -20.83 -17.15 -9.81
C HIS A 28 -20.74 -15.69 -10.24
N ARG A 29 -20.18 -14.83 -9.39
CA ARG A 29 -19.92 -13.43 -9.77
C ARG A 29 -18.84 -13.38 -10.84
N SER A 30 -19.05 -12.54 -11.86
CA SER A 30 -18.07 -12.33 -12.91
C SER A 30 -16.78 -11.74 -12.33
N PRO A 31 -15.62 -12.19 -12.80
CA PRO A 31 -14.36 -11.49 -12.50
C PRO A 31 -14.41 -10.06 -13.03
N GLY A 32 -13.77 -9.13 -12.31
CA GLY A 32 -13.71 -7.74 -12.74
C GLY A 32 -13.58 -6.78 -11.58
N VAL A 33 -13.70 -5.49 -11.89
CA VAL A 33 -13.66 -4.39 -10.91
C VAL A 33 -15.05 -3.76 -10.84
N PHE A 34 -15.56 -3.63 -9.63
CA PHE A 34 -16.89 -3.08 -9.34
C PHE A 34 -16.74 -1.86 -8.45
N PHE A 35 -17.26 -0.73 -8.90
CA PHE A 35 -17.25 0.52 -8.15
C PHE A 35 -18.59 0.73 -7.45
N GLY A 36 -18.53 1.29 -6.24
CA GLY A 36 -19.70 1.61 -5.45
C GLY A 36 -19.57 2.96 -4.75
N GLN A 37 -20.72 3.53 -4.44
CA GLN A 37 -20.83 4.74 -3.63
C GLN A 37 -21.89 4.52 -2.56
N SER A 38 -21.61 4.95 -1.35
CA SER A 38 -22.57 5.00 -0.25
C SER A 38 -22.55 6.38 0.41
N ILE A 39 -23.63 6.70 1.10
CA ILE A 39 -23.74 7.95 1.86
C ILE A 39 -23.76 7.58 3.33
N HIS A 40 -22.80 8.10 4.09
CA HIS A 40 -22.76 7.94 5.53
C HIS A 40 -23.88 8.76 6.20
N ALA A 41 -24.27 8.45 7.42
CA ALA A 41 -25.34 9.12 8.15
C ALA A 41 -25.12 10.64 8.35
N ASN A 42 -23.86 11.11 8.30
CA ASN A 42 -23.49 12.54 8.33
C ASN A 42 -23.56 13.24 6.97
N GLY A 43 -23.99 12.55 5.90
CA GLY A 43 -24.07 13.09 4.54
C GLY A 43 -22.78 12.96 3.70
N THR A 44 -21.69 12.45 4.27
CA THR A 44 -20.43 12.26 3.54
C THR A 44 -20.55 11.10 2.52
N LYS A 45 -20.13 11.34 1.30
CA LYS A 45 -20.04 10.31 0.26
C LYS A 45 -18.82 9.44 0.49
N LEU A 46 -19.02 8.15 0.59
CA LEU A 46 -17.98 7.14 0.70
C LEU A 46 -17.90 6.35 -0.59
N TYR A 47 -16.71 6.10 -1.07
CA TYR A 47 -16.44 5.38 -2.30
C TYR A 47 -15.82 4.03 -2.00
N SER A 48 -16.18 3.05 -2.80
CA SER A 48 -15.58 1.72 -2.73
C SER A 48 -15.29 1.17 -4.11
N ALA A 49 -14.27 0.32 -4.20
CA ALA A 49 -13.96 -0.46 -5.38
C ALA A 49 -13.65 -1.89 -4.96
N ARG A 50 -14.21 -2.87 -5.65
CA ARG A 50 -13.99 -4.28 -5.36
C ARG A 50 -13.42 -4.99 -6.57
N ILE A 51 -12.27 -5.62 -6.39
CA ILE A 51 -11.63 -6.48 -7.38
C ILE A 51 -12.03 -7.93 -7.08
N ILE A 52 -12.71 -8.56 -8.03
CA ILE A 52 -13.07 -9.96 -7.97
C ILE A 52 -12.21 -10.68 -9.02
N PRO A 53 -11.25 -11.52 -8.62
CA PRO A 53 -10.44 -12.30 -9.55
C PRO A 53 -11.21 -13.53 -10.04
N PHE A 54 -10.76 -14.11 -11.15
CA PHE A 54 -11.27 -15.41 -11.60
C PHE A 54 -11.01 -16.50 -10.55
N LYS A 55 -9.80 -16.47 -9.95
CA LYS A 55 -9.38 -17.37 -8.88
C LYS A 55 -8.46 -16.63 -7.92
N GLY A 56 -8.76 -16.67 -6.64
CA GLY A 56 -7.96 -16.04 -5.58
C GLY A 56 -8.80 -15.18 -4.66
N SER A 57 -8.12 -14.40 -3.82
CA SER A 57 -8.73 -13.54 -2.81
C SER A 57 -9.35 -12.28 -3.41
N TRP A 58 -10.46 -11.86 -2.84
CA TRP A 58 -11.09 -10.59 -3.18
C TRP A 58 -10.36 -9.45 -2.48
N ILE A 59 -10.19 -8.35 -3.21
CA ILE A 59 -9.65 -7.12 -2.64
C ILE A 59 -10.73 -6.04 -2.76
N GLU A 60 -11.03 -5.39 -1.64
CA GLU A 60 -11.97 -4.28 -1.60
C GLU A 60 -11.26 -3.05 -1.06
N PHE A 61 -11.37 -1.94 -1.78
CA PHE A 61 -10.91 -0.62 -1.35
C PHE A 61 -12.11 0.19 -0.89
N ALA A 62 -11.98 0.89 0.22
CA ALA A 62 -13.04 1.78 0.72
C ALA A 62 -12.46 3.01 1.39
N THR A 63 -13.10 4.16 1.19
CA THR A 63 -12.81 5.39 1.93
C THR A 63 -13.61 5.42 3.21
N ASP A 64 -13.04 6.02 4.25
CA ASP A 64 -13.75 6.30 5.50
C ASP A 64 -14.15 7.78 5.62
N ILE A 65 -14.82 8.12 6.72
CA ILE A 65 -15.28 9.48 7.01
C ILE A 65 -14.15 10.50 7.22
N ASN A 66 -12.93 10.03 7.48
CA ASN A 66 -11.75 10.86 7.67
C ASN A 66 -10.93 11.02 6.37
N ASN A 67 -11.51 10.67 5.23
CA ASN A 67 -10.82 10.65 3.93
C ASN A 67 -9.53 9.81 3.96
N VAL A 68 -9.60 8.63 4.57
CA VAL A 68 -8.54 7.63 4.55
C VAL A 68 -8.99 6.44 3.73
N MET A 69 -8.14 5.94 2.84
CA MET A 69 -8.45 4.79 2.01
C MET A 69 -7.86 3.52 2.62
N TYR A 70 -8.72 2.53 2.79
CA TYR A 70 -8.36 1.20 3.32
C TYR A 70 -8.55 0.12 2.28
N ALA A 71 -7.71 -0.90 2.35
CA ALA A 71 -7.83 -2.14 1.62
C ALA A 71 -8.28 -3.27 2.56
N TYR A 72 -9.17 -4.12 2.07
CA TYR A 72 -9.67 -5.32 2.75
C TYR A 72 -9.35 -6.52 1.85
N ILE A 73 -8.64 -7.50 2.39
CA ILE A 73 -8.34 -8.75 1.72
C ILE A 73 -9.27 -9.81 2.30
N ASP A 74 -10.12 -10.43 1.45
CA ASP A 74 -11.14 -11.41 1.86
C ASP A 74 -12.02 -10.94 3.03
N ARG A 75 -12.34 -9.65 3.08
CA ARG A 75 -13.13 -9.02 4.16
C ARG A 75 -12.54 -9.18 5.57
N LYS A 76 -11.24 -9.41 5.66
CA LYS A 76 -10.50 -9.45 6.92
C LYS A 76 -10.21 -8.04 7.43
N LYS A 77 -9.24 -7.92 8.33
CA LYS A 77 -8.85 -6.63 8.93
C LYS A 77 -8.50 -5.60 7.85
N LYS A 78 -8.88 -4.36 8.11
CA LYS A 78 -8.56 -3.23 7.23
C LYS A 78 -7.08 -2.85 7.32
N LEU A 79 -6.51 -2.55 6.18
CA LEU A 79 -5.13 -2.09 6.01
C LEU A 79 -5.15 -0.73 5.31
N PRO A 80 -4.27 0.23 5.65
CA PRO A 80 -4.07 1.40 4.79
C PRO A 80 -3.70 0.96 3.37
N VAL A 81 -4.28 1.59 2.34
CA VAL A 81 -3.98 1.21 0.95
C VAL A 81 -2.51 1.41 0.61
N THR A 82 -1.86 2.40 1.21
CA THR A 82 -0.44 2.69 1.02
C THR A 82 0.47 1.56 1.52
N THR A 83 0.11 0.91 2.63
CA THR A 83 0.80 -0.30 3.11
C THR A 83 0.72 -1.43 2.07
N LEU A 84 -0.45 -1.62 1.44
CA LEU A 84 -0.59 -2.61 0.38
C LEU A 84 0.25 -2.24 -0.85
N LEU A 85 0.27 -0.96 -1.26
CA LEU A 85 1.07 -0.49 -2.37
C LEU A 85 2.58 -0.71 -2.12
N ARG A 86 3.07 -0.43 -0.90
CA ARG A 86 4.46 -0.74 -0.53
C ARG A 86 4.78 -2.22 -0.67
N ALA A 87 3.92 -3.08 -0.15
CA ALA A 87 4.13 -4.53 -0.18
C ALA A 87 4.14 -5.13 -1.59
N ILE A 88 3.59 -4.45 -2.60
CA ILE A 88 3.62 -4.89 -4.01
C ILE A 88 4.72 -4.21 -4.83
N GLY A 89 5.62 -3.44 -4.19
CA GLY A 89 6.83 -2.91 -4.81
C GLY A 89 6.93 -1.39 -4.94
N PHE A 90 5.94 -0.60 -4.46
CA PHE A 90 6.06 0.87 -4.39
C PHE A 90 6.67 1.24 -3.04
N ASN A 91 7.99 1.09 -2.94
CA ASN A 91 8.70 1.07 -1.67
C ASN A 91 8.60 2.39 -0.89
N GLY A 92 8.85 3.52 -1.54
CA GLY A 92 8.91 4.84 -0.91
C GLY A 92 7.59 5.63 -0.97
N ASP A 93 7.48 6.66 -0.12
CA ASP A 93 6.39 7.65 -0.22
C ASP A 93 6.39 8.32 -1.60
N LYS A 94 7.58 8.55 -2.19
CA LYS A 94 7.75 9.13 -3.52
C LYS A 94 7.04 8.29 -4.58
N ASP A 95 7.29 6.99 -4.61
CA ASP A 95 6.71 6.10 -5.63
C ASP A 95 5.17 6.10 -5.56
N ILE A 96 4.62 6.10 -4.33
CA ILE A 96 3.18 6.16 -4.12
C ILE A 96 2.60 7.50 -4.57
N ILE A 97 3.24 8.61 -4.21
CA ILE A 97 2.78 9.97 -4.55
C ILE A 97 2.87 10.21 -6.06
N ASP A 98 3.90 9.71 -6.71
CA ASP A 98 4.13 9.84 -8.16
C ASP A 98 3.04 9.13 -8.98
N ILE A 99 2.54 7.97 -8.53
CA ILE A 99 1.42 7.27 -9.19
C ILE A 99 0.19 8.20 -9.32
N PHE A 100 -0.06 9.00 -8.29
CA PHE A 100 -1.22 9.89 -8.24
C PHE A 100 -0.91 11.31 -8.75
N GLY A 101 0.35 11.62 -9.07
CA GLY A 101 0.78 12.91 -9.57
C GLY A 101 0.52 14.08 -8.61
N LEU A 102 0.62 13.84 -7.30
CA LEU A 102 0.18 14.76 -6.24
C LEU A 102 1.26 15.73 -5.75
N ALA A 103 2.50 15.58 -6.17
CA ALA A 103 3.61 16.39 -5.72
C ALA A 103 4.42 16.98 -6.86
N ASP A 104 5.12 18.07 -6.54
CA ASP A 104 6.16 18.66 -7.36
C ASP A 104 7.53 18.24 -6.79
N GLU A 105 8.40 17.70 -7.62
CA GLU A 105 9.78 17.41 -7.25
C GLU A 105 10.62 18.66 -7.46
N ILE A 106 11.35 19.10 -6.44
CA ILE A 106 12.27 20.21 -6.49
C ILE A 106 13.66 19.80 -6.00
N GLU A 107 14.70 20.43 -6.55
CA GLU A 107 16.05 20.28 -6.02
C GLU A 107 16.19 20.97 -4.67
N ALA A 108 16.81 20.30 -3.69
CA ALA A 108 17.00 20.79 -2.32
C ALA A 108 18.15 21.82 -2.25
N THR A 109 18.09 22.89 -3.04
CA THR A 109 19.03 24.01 -2.99
C THR A 109 18.46 25.14 -2.14
N ALA A 110 19.35 25.93 -1.52
CA ALA A 110 18.93 27.02 -0.64
C ALA A 110 17.95 27.99 -1.32
N ASP A 111 18.18 28.28 -2.61
CA ASP A 111 17.33 29.20 -3.39
C ASP A 111 15.95 28.60 -3.66
N ASN A 112 15.90 27.32 -4.06
CA ASN A 112 14.65 26.62 -4.33
C ASN A 112 13.82 26.42 -3.06
N LEU A 113 14.47 26.07 -1.95
CA LEU A 113 13.79 25.89 -0.67
C LEU A 113 13.17 27.19 -0.18
N LYS A 114 13.89 28.32 -0.26
CA LYS A 114 13.38 29.63 0.10
C LYS A 114 12.26 30.10 -0.83
N ALA A 115 12.38 29.84 -2.14
CA ALA A 115 11.34 30.19 -3.10
C ALA A 115 10.01 29.44 -2.86
N ASN A 116 10.06 28.29 -2.22
CA ASN A 116 8.91 27.45 -1.91
C ASN A 116 8.54 27.43 -0.41
N GLU A 117 9.02 28.44 0.35
CA GLU A 117 8.68 28.59 1.77
C GLU A 117 7.16 28.67 1.97
N GLY A 118 6.67 28.00 3.01
CA GLY A 118 5.24 27.90 3.33
C GLY A 118 4.51 26.72 2.69
N ARG A 119 5.11 26.03 1.70
CA ARG A 119 4.56 24.78 1.14
C ARG A 119 4.79 23.60 2.09
N LYS A 120 3.97 22.56 1.95
CA LYS A 120 4.07 21.34 2.77
C LYS A 120 4.88 20.27 2.06
N LEU A 121 5.69 19.54 2.81
CA LEU A 121 6.34 18.33 2.31
C LEU A 121 5.30 17.24 2.01
N ALA A 122 5.45 16.62 0.86
CA ALA A 122 4.59 15.53 0.41
C ALA A 122 5.07 14.18 0.94
N ALA A 123 6.38 13.97 1.03
CA ALA A 123 7.01 12.74 1.47
C ALA A 123 7.94 12.97 2.65
N LYS A 124 8.19 11.91 3.42
CA LYS A 124 9.22 11.91 4.46
C LYS A 124 10.59 12.06 3.83
N VAL A 125 11.44 12.83 4.47
CA VAL A 125 12.88 12.87 4.17
C VAL A 125 13.59 11.93 5.13
N LEU A 126 14.15 10.86 4.57
CA LEU A 126 14.80 9.79 5.33
C LEU A 126 16.31 9.84 5.10
N ARG A 127 17.06 9.63 6.17
CA ARG A 127 18.46 9.21 6.09
C ARG A 127 18.49 7.68 6.13
N THR A 128 19.07 7.07 5.14
CA THR A 128 19.30 5.62 5.11
C THR A 128 20.80 5.34 5.21
N TRP A 129 21.17 4.37 6.04
CA TRP A 129 22.54 3.86 6.12
C TRP A 129 22.52 2.35 6.28
N SER A 130 23.59 1.71 5.89
CA SER A 130 23.78 0.27 6.09
C SER A 130 24.61 0.05 7.35
N GLU A 131 24.14 -0.80 8.25
CA GLU A 131 24.85 -1.24 9.44
C GLU A 131 25.12 -2.74 9.31
N ASP A 132 26.39 -3.11 9.43
CA ASP A 132 26.78 -4.51 9.35
C ASP A 132 26.43 -5.23 10.67
N PHE A 133 25.49 -6.17 10.57
CA PHE A 133 25.14 -7.05 11.67
C PHE A 133 25.88 -8.38 11.51
N VAL A 134 26.64 -8.76 12.55
CA VAL A 134 27.31 -10.07 12.58
C VAL A 134 26.39 -11.05 13.30
N ASP A 135 25.93 -12.07 12.59
CA ASP A 135 25.20 -13.19 13.17
C ASP A 135 26.13 -13.98 14.12
N GLU A 136 25.77 -14.04 15.38
CA GLU A 136 26.59 -14.68 16.44
C GLU A 136 26.70 -16.20 16.25
N ASP A 137 25.73 -16.84 15.58
CA ASP A 137 25.70 -18.29 15.40
C ASP A 137 26.44 -18.74 14.12
N THR A 138 26.36 -17.96 13.05
CA THR A 138 26.96 -18.31 11.76
C THR A 138 28.24 -17.53 11.46
N GLY A 139 28.45 -16.38 12.08
CA GLY A 139 29.58 -15.47 11.82
C GLY A 139 29.44 -14.74 10.48
N GLU A 140 28.29 -14.81 9.81
CA GLU A 140 28.02 -14.09 8.57
C GLU A 140 27.73 -12.62 8.87
N VAL A 141 28.25 -11.73 8.01
CA VAL A 141 27.99 -10.31 8.06
C VAL A 141 26.78 -10.00 7.17
N ILE A 142 25.67 -9.62 7.79
CA ILE A 142 24.44 -9.29 7.10
C ILE A 142 24.28 -7.78 7.13
N PRO A 143 24.31 -7.05 5.97
CA PRO A 143 24.03 -5.63 5.94
C PRO A 143 22.56 -5.36 6.24
N VAL A 144 22.29 -4.66 7.34
CA VAL A 144 20.94 -4.23 7.72
C VAL A 144 20.78 -2.76 7.37
N GLU A 145 19.80 -2.45 6.52
CA GLU A 145 19.45 -1.07 6.22
C GLU A 145 18.71 -0.45 7.41
N ARG A 146 19.24 0.69 7.87
CA ARG A 146 18.61 1.54 8.88
C ARG A 146 18.12 2.83 8.25
N SER A 147 17.00 3.34 8.74
CA SER A 147 16.46 4.62 8.32
C SER A 147 16.05 5.47 9.51
N GLU A 148 16.34 6.75 9.42
CA GLU A 148 15.94 7.78 10.39
C GLU A 148 15.16 8.88 9.65
N ILE A 149 14.07 9.35 10.25
CA ILE A 149 13.26 10.42 9.67
C ILE A 149 13.88 11.75 10.08
N TYR A 150 14.35 12.53 9.09
CA TYR A 150 14.84 13.88 9.31
C TYR A 150 13.72 14.91 9.36
N VAL A 151 12.81 14.82 8.39
CA VAL A 151 11.64 15.69 8.29
C VAL A 151 10.44 14.82 7.94
N ASP A 152 9.35 14.99 8.69
CA ASP A 152 8.15 14.19 8.45
C ASP A 152 7.30 14.78 7.32
N ARG A 153 6.45 13.95 6.76
CA ARG A 153 5.49 14.38 5.74
C ARG A 153 4.48 15.36 6.34
N GLY A 154 4.06 16.35 5.55
CA GLY A 154 3.11 17.36 5.97
C GLY A 154 3.71 18.49 6.79
N GLU A 155 5.00 18.43 7.14
CA GLU A 155 5.70 19.58 7.72
C GLU A 155 5.77 20.73 6.72
N ILE A 156 5.63 21.97 7.25
CA ILE A 156 5.71 23.18 6.44
C ILE A 156 7.18 23.54 6.26
N LEU A 157 7.53 23.92 5.04
CA LEU A 157 8.85 24.44 4.71
C LEU A 157 9.02 25.82 5.35
N ASN A 158 9.63 25.87 6.51
CA ASN A 158 10.00 27.08 7.26
C ASN A 158 11.53 27.17 7.40
N GLU A 159 12.05 28.24 7.97
CA GLU A 159 13.50 28.42 8.15
C GLU A 159 14.16 27.24 8.88
N GLU A 160 13.55 26.72 9.93
CA GLU A 160 14.08 25.58 10.70
C GLU A 160 14.13 24.30 9.86
N THR A 161 13.05 24.03 9.10
CA THR A 161 12.98 22.85 8.22
C THR A 161 13.97 22.98 7.06
N ILE A 162 14.14 24.20 6.53
CA ILE A 162 15.12 24.47 5.46
C ILE A 162 16.55 24.22 5.96
N GLU A 163 16.90 24.71 7.15
CA GLU A 163 18.21 24.45 7.74
C GLU A 163 18.45 22.95 7.94
N LYS A 164 17.48 22.22 8.49
CA LYS A 164 17.56 20.75 8.63
C LYS A 164 17.79 20.06 7.30
N LEU A 165 17.08 20.46 6.23
CA LEU A 165 17.21 19.88 4.90
C LEU A 165 18.58 20.18 4.27
N LEU A 166 19.13 21.37 4.48
CA LEU A 166 20.44 21.76 3.96
C LEU A 166 21.60 21.04 4.65
N ASP A 167 21.41 20.61 5.90
CA ASP A 167 22.38 19.80 6.65
C ASP A 167 22.36 18.32 6.22
N THR A 168 21.46 17.94 5.31
CA THR A 168 21.35 16.57 4.81
C THR A 168 21.94 16.46 3.39
N ASP A 169 22.33 15.23 3.00
CA ASP A 169 22.78 14.92 1.64
C ASP A 169 21.61 14.74 0.63
N VAL A 170 20.40 15.18 1.00
CA VAL A 170 19.21 15.03 0.17
C VAL A 170 19.27 15.96 -1.03
N LYS A 171 19.17 15.40 -2.22
CA LYS A 171 19.27 16.16 -3.48
C LYS A 171 17.94 16.73 -3.93
N THR A 172 16.85 16.00 -3.70
CA THR A 172 15.50 16.39 -4.13
C THR A 172 14.49 16.15 -3.02
N ILE A 173 13.48 16.99 -2.95
CA ILE A 173 12.33 16.85 -2.05
C ILE A 173 11.04 16.93 -2.85
N LEU A 174 9.97 16.39 -2.27
CA LEU A 174 8.63 16.45 -2.82
C LEU A 174 7.76 17.42 -2.02
N LEU A 175 7.18 18.39 -2.72
CA LEU A 175 6.23 19.35 -2.15
C LEU A 175 4.81 19.06 -2.62
N GLN A 176 3.85 19.18 -1.73
CA GLN A 176 2.43 19.02 -2.07
C GLN A 176 2.03 20.08 -3.09
N LYS A 177 1.30 19.67 -4.14
CA LYS A 177 0.64 20.62 -5.05
C LYS A 177 -0.48 21.35 -4.32
N ASP A 178 -0.73 22.59 -4.71
CA ASP A 178 -1.83 23.38 -4.13
C ASP A 178 -3.20 22.71 -4.33
N GLU A 179 -3.37 22.01 -5.43
CA GLU A 179 -4.56 21.21 -5.73
C GLU A 179 -4.76 20.03 -4.75
N ALA A 180 -3.69 19.55 -4.12
CA ALA A 180 -3.75 18.48 -3.12
C ALA A 180 -4.47 18.90 -1.82
N ASN A 181 -4.75 20.17 -1.61
CA ASN A 181 -5.58 20.68 -0.51
C ASN A 181 -7.09 20.48 -0.76
N VAL A 182 -7.50 20.11 -1.97
CA VAL A 182 -8.88 19.71 -2.25
C VAL A 182 -9.13 18.35 -1.61
N ASN A 183 -10.26 18.18 -0.93
CA ASN A 183 -10.60 16.98 -0.14
C ASN A 183 -10.37 15.64 -0.87
N GLU A 184 -10.53 15.60 -2.19
CA GLU A 184 -10.38 14.41 -2.99
C GLU A 184 -8.91 13.96 -3.12
N TYR A 185 -7.96 14.89 -3.22
CA TYR A 185 -6.52 14.61 -3.30
C TYR A 185 -5.90 14.35 -1.92
N ALA A 186 -6.50 14.90 -0.85
CA ALA A 186 -6.02 14.69 0.51
C ALA A 186 -6.11 13.23 0.97
N ILE A 187 -6.91 12.38 0.30
CA ILE A 187 -7.12 10.97 0.69
C ILE A 187 -5.79 10.21 0.78
N ILE A 188 -4.92 10.37 -0.21
CA ILE A 188 -3.64 9.65 -0.23
C ILE A 188 -2.70 10.16 0.86
N TYR A 189 -2.62 11.48 1.07
CA TYR A 189 -1.81 12.05 2.16
C TYR A 189 -2.33 11.63 3.54
N ASN A 190 -3.65 11.65 3.75
CA ASN A 190 -4.26 11.17 4.98
C ASN A 190 -4.00 9.68 5.21
N THR A 191 -4.01 8.89 4.14
CA THR A 191 -3.72 7.46 4.21
C THR A 191 -2.26 7.21 4.54
N LEU A 192 -1.35 7.95 3.93
CA LEU A 192 0.09 7.90 4.25
C LEU A 192 0.37 8.25 5.72
N GLN A 193 -0.38 9.20 6.31
CA GLN A 193 -0.25 9.53 7.74
C GLN A 193 -0.70 8.40 8.67
N LYS A 194 -1.61 7.53 8.20
CA LYS A 194 -2.09 6.35 8.94
C LYS A 194 -1.28 5.09 8.66
N ASP A 195 -0.37 5.14 7.71
CA ASP A 195 0.50 4.02 7.35
C ASP A 195 1.61 3.86 8.40
N PRO A 196 1.68 2.73 9.11
CA PRO A 196 2.72 2.50 10.12
C PRO A 196 4.05 2.04 9.52
N THR A 197 4.13 1.86 8.20
CA THR A 197 5.29 1.28 7.51
C THR A 197 6.03 2.30 6.66
N ASN A 198 7.33 2.12 6.48
CA ASN A 198 8.18 3.00 5.68
C ASN A 198 8.84 2.26 4.52
N THR A 199 9.02 0.94 4.64
CA THR A 199 9.70 0.10 3.65
C THR A 199 8.80 -1.05 3.17
N GLU A 200 9.15 -1.66 2.04
CA GLU A 200 8.46 -2.83 1.49
C GLU A 200 8.44 -3.99 2.50
N MET A 201 9.60 -4.29 3.11
CA MET A 201 9.72 -5.40 4.05
C MET A 201 8.83 -5.19 5.30
N GLU A 202 8.83 -3.97 5.84
CA GLU A 202 7.93 -3.62 6.96
C GLU A 202 6.46 -3.79 6.58
N ALA A 203 6.08 -3.39 5.36
CA ALA A 203 4.71 -3.52 4.86
C ALA A 203 4.30 -4.99 4.69
N VAL A 204 5.17 -5.83 4.12
CA VAL A 204 4.93 -7.28 3.99
C VAL A 204 4.75 -7.91 5.36
N ASN A 205 5.65 -7.64 6.31
CA ASN A 205 5.57 -8.14 7.67
C ASN A 205 4.30 -7.68 8.39
N TYR A 206 3.94 -6.41 8.23
CA TYR A 206 2.71 -5.87 8.80
C TYR A 206 1.46 -6.57 8.25
N ILE A 207 1.38 -6.76 6.93
CA ILE A 207 0.26 -7.47 6.29
C ILE A 207 0.21 -8.92 6.75
N TYR A 208 1.35 -9.60 6.82
CA TYR A 208 1.42 -10.97 7.30
C TYR A 208 0.86 -11.12 8.73
N LYS A 209 1.31 -10.27 9.66
CA LYS A 209 0.81 -10.22 11.05
C LYS A 209 -0.70 -9.98 11.10
N GLN A 210 -1.22 -9.07 10.27
CA GLN A 210 -2.65 -8.78 10.22
C GLN A 210 -3.49 -9.94 9.66
N LEU A 211 -2.99 -10.66 8.66
CA LEU A 211 -3.74 -11.74 8.02
C LEU A 211 -3.63 -13.08 8.78
N ARG A 212 -2.48 -13.37 9.36
CA ARG A 212 -2.18 -14.64 10.00
C ARG A 212 -2.26 -14.62 11.53
N ASN A 213 -2.23 -13.44 12.16
CA ASN A 213 -2.10 -13.26 13.62
C ASN A 213 -0.89 -14.00 14.22
N SER A 214 0.19 -14.13 13.47
CA SER A 214 1.44 -14.76 13.87
C SER A 214 2.62 -13.91 13.37
N GLU A 215 3.78 -14.07 13.96
CA GLU A 215 5.00 -13.46 13.44
C GLU A 215 5.33 -14.04 12.06
N PRO A 216 5.90 -13.22 11.14
CA PRO A 216 6.39 -13.71 9.87
C PRO A 216 7.49 -14.76 10.11
N PRO A 217 7.66 -15.74 9.20
CA PRO A 217 8.84 -16.59 9.25
C PRO A 217 10.10 -15.78 8.95
N ASP A 218 11.20 -16.17 9.57
CA ASP A 218 12.54 -15.61 9.34
C ASP A 218 13.00 -15.86 7.89
#